data_da0b3e9997b0674db4dfbaf2ae8401c1
#
_entry.id   da0b3e9997b0674db4dfbaf2ae8401c1
#
_cell.length_a   1.000
_cell.length_b   1.000
_cell.length_c   1.000
_cell.angle_alpha   90.00
_cell.angle_beta   90.00
_cell.angle_gamma   90.00
#
_symmetry.space_group_name_H-M   'P 1'
#
loop_
_entity.id
_entity.type
_entity.pdbx_description
1 polymer ?
#
loop_
_entity_poly.entity_id
_entity_poly.type
_entity_poly.pdbx_seq_one_letter_code
_entity_poly.pdbx_strand_id
1 'polypeptide(L)'
;MSDDNAAGATAQRRWACPFCPLVCDHLGVRVSGNGTALVLLGGECPRASRALASFDVLAGPASPTLDGTPCSLDTAAATAAAWLAASRQPLFGGLGTDAAGARALYRLACATGAICDAGDGDALMAGLRALQDRGQFTTTLAEVRTRADVIVFVGGLPVDVAPLIGQRCGIGDPRGTAAPCRRARAAGE
;
A
#
# COMPACT_ATOMS: atom_id res chain seq x y z
N MET A 1 24.83 -38.27 -14.82
CA MET A 1 25.13 -38.24 -13.39
C MET A 1 25.08 -36.78 -13.00
N SER A 2 24.20 -36.22 -12.41
CA SER A 2 22.91 -36.42 -11.73
C SER A 2 22.37 -34.99 -11.52
N ASP A 3 21.33 -34.64 -12.24
CA ASP A 3 20.58 -33.38 -12.09
C ASP A 3 19.50 -33.62 -11.03
N ASP A 4 19.86 -33.57 -9.76
CA ASP A 4 18.92 -33.64 -8.65
C ASP A 4 19.18 -32.52 -7.65
N ASN A 5 18.88 -31.26 -8.01
CA ASN A 5 18.73 -30.21 -7.01
C ASN A 5 17.81 -29.05 -7.50
N ALA A 6 16.66 -29.38 -8.07
CA ALA A 6 15.64 -28.39 -8.49
C ALA A 6 14.33 -28.49 -7.71
N ALA A 7 14.31 -29.16 -6.56
CA ALA A 7 13.10 -29.30 -5.73
C ALA A 7 13.21 -28.46 -4.47
N GLY A 8 13.02 -27.11 -4.56
CA GLY A 8 13.02 -26.24 -3.38
C GLY A 8 12.94 -24.75 -3.62
N ALA A 9 13.01 -24.30 -4.86
CA ALA A 9 12.78 -22.89 -5.17
C ALA A 9 11.29 -22.61 -5.27
N THR A 10 10.63 -22.40 -4.13
CA THR A 10 9.29 -21.78 -4.10
C THR A 10 9.38 -20.49 -4.89
N ALA A 11 8.72 -20.44 -6.05
CA ALA A 11 8.83 -19.37 -7.02
C ALA A 11 8.67 -18.02 -6.35
N GLN A 12 9.75 -17.24 -6.31
CA GLN A 12 9.72 -15.86 -5.84
C GLN A 12 8.83 -15.08 -6.80
N ARG A 13 7.59 -14.86 -6.40
CA ARG A 13 6.67 -14.02 -7.18
C ARG A 13 7.11 -12.58 -7.06
N ARG A 14 7.17 -11.88 -8.18
CA ARG A 14 7.28 -10.42 -8.18
C ARG A 14 6.13 -9.87 -7.37
N TRP A 15 6.46 -9.10 -6.34
CA TRP A 15 5.51 -8.59 -5.38
C TRP A 15 5.79 -7.11 -5.14
N ALA A 16 4.78 -6.28 -5.26
CA ALA A 16 4.85 -4.89 -4.86
C ALA A 16 4.33 -4.79 -3.43
N CYS A 17 5.17 -4.32 -2.51
CA CYS A 17 4.85 -4.21 -1.09
C CYS A 17 3.70 -3.21 -0.87
N PRO A 18 2.53 -3.62 -0.31
CA PRO A 18 1.37 -2.75 -0.17
C PRO A 18 1.34 -1.96 1.14
N PHE A 19 2.34 -2.13 2.01
CA PHE A 19 2.25 -1.66 3.40
C PHE A 19 2.59 -0.19 3.61
N CYS A 20 3.06 0.52 2.57
CA CYS A 20 3.29 1.96 2.63
C CYS A 20 3.32 2.59 1.23
N PRO A 21 3.26 3.94 1.13
CA PRO A 21 3.23 4.64 -0.16
C PRO A 21 4.45 4.43 -1.07
N LEU A 22 5.55 3.85 -0.57
CA LEU A 22 6.73 3.57 -1.39
C LEU A 22 6.51 2.44 -2.40
N VAL A 23 5.53 1.57 -2.18
CA VAL A 23 5.17 0.44 -3.06
C VAL A 23 6.41 -0.29 -3.57
N CYS A 24 7.30 -0.70 -2.63
CA CYS A 24 8.59 -1.29 -2.96
C CYS A 24 8.44 -2.56 -3.79
N ASP A 25 9.12 -2.64 -4.92
CA ASP A 25 9.10 -3.72 -5.91
C ASP A 25 10.33 -4.64 -5.86
N HIS A 26 11.34 -4.26 -5.06
CA HIS A 26 12.57 -5.03 -4.82
C HIS A 26 12.44 -6.03 -3.67
N LEU A 27 11.36 -5.96 -2.90
CA LEU A 27 11.05 -6.89 -1.83
C LEU A 27 10.27 -8.09 -2.36
N GLY A 28 10.43 -9.23 -1.70
CA GLY A 28 9.68 -10.44 -2.00
C GLY A 28 9.13 -11.07 -0.72
N VAL A 29 8.25 -12.03 -0.86
CA VAL A 29 7.66 -12.78 0.24
C VAL A 29 7.74 -14.26 -0.06
N ARG A 30 8.08 -15.06 0.94
CA ARG A 30 7.96 -16.52 0.90
C ARG A 30 7.28 -17.03 2.16
N VAL A 31 6.69 -18.20 2.05
CA VAL A 31 6.22 -18.95 3.22
C VAL A 31 7.44 -19.55 3.93
N SER A 32 7.47 -19.51 5.25
CA SER A 32 8.52 -20.17 6.05
C SER A 32 8.60 -21.68 5.77
N GLY A 33 9.74 -22.30 6.04
CA GLY A 33 9.95 -23.73 5.78
C GLY A 33 8.99 -24.65 6.53
N ASN A 34 8.42 -24.20 7.65
CA ASN A 34 7.39 -24.90 8.42
C ASN A 34 5.94 -24.57 7.97
N GLY A 35 5.76 -23.73 6.97
CA GLY A 35 4.44 -23.37 6.44
C GLY A 35 3.61 -22.42 7.29
N THR A 36 4.15 -21.88 8.39
CA THR A 36 3.35 -21.18 9.40
C THR A 36 3.44 -19.64 9.33
N ALA A 37 4.41 -19.07 8.62
CA ALA A 37 4.65 -17.64 8.61
C ALA A 37 5.06 -17.13 7.23
N LEU A 38 4.80 -15.84 6.98
CA LEU A 38 5.31 -15.11 5.83
C LEU A 38 6.64 -14.44 6.19
N VAL A 39 7.65 -14.61 5.35
CA VAL A 39 9.00 -14.08 5.54
C VAL A 39 9.32 -13.09 4.44
N LEU A 40 9.80 -11.90 4.82
CA LEU A 40 10.25 -10.87 3.90
C LEU A 40 11.61 -11.26 3.28
N LEU A 41 11.76 -11.02 1.99
CA LEU A 41 12.98 -11.24 1.22
C LEU A 41 13.42 -9.94 0.52
N GLY A 42 14.70 -9.86 0.18
CA GLY A 42 15.24 -8.75 -0.64
C GLY A 42 15.59 -7.49 0.13
N GLY A 43 15.44 -7.49 1.45
CA GLY A 43 15.79 -6.36 2.30
C GLY A 43 15.08 -6.38 3.64
N GLU A 44 15.44 -5.42 4.49
CA GLU A 44 14.84 -5.24 5.81
C GLU A 44 13.90 -4.03 5.80
N CYS A 45 12.65 -4.25 6.16
CA CYS A 45 11.68 -3.19 6.36
C CYS A 45 10.84 -3.50 7.61
N PRO A 46 10.95 -2.74 8.70
CA PRO A 46 10.25 -3.04 9.95
C PRO A 46 8.73 -2.99 9.79
N ARG A 47 8.23 -2.13 8.91
CA ARG A 47 6.79 -2.03 8.63
C ARG A 47 6.28 -3.26 7.87
N ALA A 48 6.99 -3.68 6.82
CA ALA A 48 6.62 -4.86 6.05
C ALA A 48 6.74 -6.14 6.90
N SER A 49 7.81 -6.29 7.67
CA SER A 49 8.00 -7.45 8.55
C SER A 49 6.89 -7.56 9.60
N ARG A 50 6.53 -6.43 10.24
CA ARG A 50 5.42 -6.40 11.22
C ARG A 50 4.08 -6.75 10.57
N ALA A 51 3.81 -6.20 9.39
CA ALA A 51 2.58 -6.47 8.67
C ALA A 51 2.50 -7.94 8.22
N LEU A 52 3.59 -8.51 7.70
CA LEU A 52 3.61 -9.93 7.32
C LEU A 52 3.44 -10.85 8.53
N ALA A 53 3.99 -10.49 9.69
CA ALA A 53 3.82 -11.28 10.92
C ALA A 53 2.37 -11.31 11.43
N SER A 54 1.52 -10.37 11.01
CA SER A 54 0.09 -10.36 11.37
C SER A 54 -0.77 -11.31 10.54
N PHE A 55 -0.24 -11.87 9.46
CA PHE A 55 -0.96 -12.87 8.65
C PHE A 55 -0.80 -14.26 9.24
N ASP A 56 -1.90 -14.86 9.60
CA ASP A 56 -1.95 -16.27 9.96
C ASP A 56 -2.10 -17.10 8.68
N VAL A 57 -1.02 -17.74 8.24
CA VAL A 57 -1.00 -18.58 7.04
C VAL A 57 -1.89 -19.81 7.18
N LEU A 58 -2.13 -20.26 8.41
CA LEU A 58 -2.92 -21.46 8.70
C LEU A 58 -4.42 -21.19 8.88
N ALA A 59 -4.80 -19.94 9.13
CA ALA A 59 -6.19 -19.59 9.41
C ALA A 59 -7.14 -19.77 8.20
N GLY A 60 -6.57 -19.89 7.00
CA GLY A 60 -7.38 -19.95 5.79
C GLY A 60 -8.13 -18.63 5.50
N PRO A 61 -8.99 -18.59 4.48
CA PRO A 61 -9.80 -17.41 4.19
C PRO A 61 -10.84 -17.19 5.30
N ALA A 62 -10.94 -15.94 5.78
CA ALA A 62 -11.99 -15.55 6.73
C ALA A 62 -13.38 -15.77 6.10
N SER A 63 -14.30 -16.40 6.84
CA SER A 63 -15.69 -16.51 6.41
C SER A 63 -16.41 -15.19 6.60
N PRO A 64 -17.25 -14.75 5.64
CA PRO A 64 -18.12 -13.62 5.83
C PRO A 64 -19.10 -13.87 6.97
N THR A 65 -19.55 -12.79 7.63
CA THR A 65 -20.56 -12.86 8.67
C THR A 65 -21.76 -12.00 8.31
N LEU A 66 -22.96 -12.46 8.64
CA LEU A 66 -24.20 -11.73 8.56
C LEU A 66 -24.79 -11.67 9.97
N ASP A 67 -24.97 -10.49 10.53
CA ASP A 67 -25.42 -10.26 11.92
C ASP A 67 -24.60 -11.08 12.94
N GLY A 68 -23.27 -11.15 12.73
CA GLY A 68 -22.36 -11.89 13.59
C GLY A 68 -22.34 -13.41 13.35
N THR A 69 -23.19 -13.93 12.47
CA THR A 69 -23.24 -15.37 12.13
C THR A 69 -22.45 -15.65 10.86
N PRO A 70 -21.52 -16.64 10.83
CA PRO A 70 -20.80 -17.01 9.62
C PRO A 70 -21.75 -17.48 8.52
N CYS A 71 -21.49 -17.04 7.29
CA CYS A 71 -22.28 -17.42 6.12
C CYS A 71 -21.39 -17.65 4.89
N SER A 72 -21.98 -18.17 3.80
CA SER A 72 -21.26 -18.31 2.54
C SER A 72 -21.01 -16.94 1.87
N LEU A 73 -19.98 -16.85 1.05
CA LEU A 73 -19.69 -15.64 0.26
C LEU A 73 -20.88 -15.27 -0.63
N ASP A 74 -21.53 -16.25 -1.25
CA ASP A 74 -22.68 -16.02 -2.12
C ASP A 74 -23.88 -15.45 -1.34
N THR A 75 -24.13 -15.96 -0.14
CA THR A 75 -25.19 -15.42 0.74
C THR A 75 -24.87 -14.00 1.15
N ALA A 76 -23.63 -13.70 1.57
CA ALA A 76 -23.22 -12.36 1.96
C ALA A 76 -23.34 -11.38 0.78
N ALA A 77 -22.86 -11.77 -0.40
CA ALA A 77 -22.92 -10.96 -1.61
C ALA A 77 -24.37 -10.68 -2.06
N ALA A 78 -25.25 -11.71 -2.05
CA ALA A 78 -26.65 -11.55 -2.39
C ALA A 78 -27.37 -10.61 -1.42
N THR A 79 -27.12 -10.74 -0.12
CA THR A 79 -27.71 -9.86 0.89
C THR A 79 -27.22 -8.42 0.75
N ALA A 80 -25.91 -8.20 0.54
CA ALA A 80 -25.36 -6.87 0.29
C ALA A 80 -25.95 -6.25 -0.98
N ALA A 81 -26.09 -7.01 -2.05
CA ALA A 81 -26.71 -6.55 -3.28
C ALA A 81 -28.18 -6.14 -3.08
N ALA A 82 -28.94 -6.92 -2.29
CA ALA A 82 -30.33 -6.57 -1.95
C ALA A 82 -30.42 -5.27 -1.14
N TRP A 83 -29.54 -5.06 -0.17
CA TRP A 83 -29.49 -3.80 0.59
C TRP A 83 -29.14 -2.60 -0.28
N LEU A 84 -28.15 -2.75 -1.17
CA LEU A 84 -27.79 -1.70 -2.11
C LEU A 84 -28.92 -1.37 -3.08
N ALA A 85 -29.63 -2.37 -3.59
CA ALA A 85 -30.77 -2.18 -4.47
C ALA A 85 -31.97 -1.51 -3.78
N ALA A 86 -32.17 -1.75 -2.49
CA ALA A 86 -33.22 -1.12 -1.69
C ALA A 86 -32.85 0.28 -1.21
N SER A 87 -31.56 0.66 -1.22
CA SER A 87 -31.10 1.95 -0.74
C SER A 87 -31.37 3.06 -1.76
N ARG A 88 -31.68 4.26 -1.27
CA ARG A 88 -31.89 5.43 -2.14
C ARG A 88 -30.57 6.05 -2.61
N GLN A 89 -29.57 6.06 -1.75
CA GLN A 89 -28.25 6.62 -2.03
C GLN A 89 -27.23 6.01 -1.07
N PRO A 90 -26.57 4.91 -1.47
CA PRO A 90 -25.56 4.29 -0.63
C PRO A 90 -24.28 5.15 -0.55
N LEU A 91 -23.54 5.00 0.53
CA LEU A 91 -22.24 5.60 0.75
C LEU A 91 -21.17 4.50 0.80
N PHE A 92 -20.14 4.61 -0.03
CA PHE A 92 -18.92 3.82 0.05
C PHE A 92 -17.83 4.70 0.66
N GLY A 93 -17.63 4.59 1.97
CA GLY A 93 -16.71 5.43 2.74
C GLY A 93 -15.42 4.72 3.11
N GLY A 94 -14.38 5.50 3.43
CA GLY A 94 -13.10 4.99 3.91
C GLY A 94 -12.34 4.15 2.88
N LEU A 95 -12.53 4.39 1.60
CA LEU A 95 -11.99 3.56 0.53
C LEU A 95 -10.46 3.61 0.46
N GLY A 96 -9.84 2.41 0.55
CA GLY A 96 -8.43 2.20 0.32
C GLY A 96 -8.26 0.82 -0.33
N THR A 97 -8.03 0.78 -1.64
CA THR A 97 -7.95 -0.45 -2.41
C THR A 97 -6.97 -0.35 -3.58
N ASP A 98 -6.68 -1.45 -4.23
CA ASP A 98 -5.88 -1.48 -5.45
C ASP A 98 -6.67 -0.97 -6.69
N ALA A 99 -5.99 -0.86 -7.82
CA ALA A 99 -6.60 -0.36 -9.05
C ALA A 99 -7.74 -1.25 -9.56
N ALA A 100 -7.70 -2.56 -9.32
CA ALA A 100 -8.74 -3.49 -9.73
C ALA A 100 -10.00 -3.31 -8.85
N GLY A 101 -9.80 -3.20 -7.54
CA GLY A 101 -10.86 -2.90 -6.58
C GLY A 101 -11.51 -1.54 -6.84
N ALA A 102 -10.71 -0.49 -7.10
CA ALA A 102 -11.21 0.84 -7.44
C ALA A 102 -12.11 0.82 -8.70
N ARG A 103 -11.71 0.08 -9.74
CA ARG A 103 -12.53 -0.08 -10.95
C ARG A 103 -13.82 -0.84 -10.70
N ALA A 104 -13.80 -1.86 -9.83
CA ALA A 104 -14.99 -2.61 -9.45
C ALA A 104 -15.96 -1.73 -8.64
N LEU A 105 -15.44 -1.00 -7.66
CA LEU A 105 -16.21 -0.04 -6.86
C LEU A 105 -16.81 1.07 -7.72
N TYR A 106 -16.09 1.60 -8.69
CA TYR A 106 -16.60 2.62 -9.61
C TYR A 106 -17.82 2.10 -10.40
N ARG A 107 -17.73 0.87 -10.94
CA ARG A 107 -18.86 0.26 -11.64
C ARG A 107 -20.07 0.05 -10.73
N LEU A 108 -19.82 -0.40 -9.50
CA LEU A 108 -20.88 -0.58 -8.50
C LEU A 108 -21.49 0.76 -8.10
N ALA A 109 -20.69 1.80 -7.91
CA ALA A 109 -21.16 3.14 -7.62
C ALA A 109 -22.02 3.72 -8.76
N CYS A 110 -21.61 3.54 -10.02
CA CYS A 110 -22.41 3.94 -11.17
C CYS A 110 -23.76 3.20 -11.24
N ALA A 111 -23.78 1.92 -10.90
CA ALA A 111 -25.00 1.11 -10.91
C ALA A 111 -25.98 1.45 -9.77
N THR A 112 -25.48 1.91 -8.63
CA THR A 112 -26.27 2.16 -7.41
C THR A 112 -26.50 3.64 -7.11
N GLY A 113 -25.83 4.56 -7.84
CA GLY A 113 -25.85 5.98 -7.52
C GLY A 113 -25.11 6.31 -6.22
N ALA A 114 -24.16 5.46 -5.79
CA ALA A 114 -23.44 5.64 -4.53
C ALA A 114 -22.55 6.86 -4.53
N ILE A 115 -22.42 7.49 -3.37
CA ILE A 115 -21.37 8.45 -3.07
C ILE A 115 -20.12 7.66 -2.67
N CYS A 116 -18.95 8.05 -3.22
CA CYS A 116 -17.68 7.45 -2.86
C CYS A 116 -16.82 8.46 -2.13
N ASP A 117 -16.18 8.01 -1.03
CA ASP A 117 -15.24 8.82 -0.25
C ASP A 117 -13.98 8.02 0.05
N ALA A 118 -12.82 8.63 -0.22
CA ALA A 118 -11.52 8.01 0.07
C ALA A 118 -11.19 8.13 1.55
N GLY A 119 -10.37 7.19 2.07
CA GLY A 119 -9.94 7.20 3.47
C GLY A 119 -9.23 8.48 3.92
N ASP A 120 -8.52 9.15 2.99
CA ASP A 120 -7.84 10.44 3.20
C ASP A 120 -8.48 11.56 2.35
N GLY A 121 -9.80 11.62 2.27
CA GLY A 121 -10.56 12.50 1.39
C GLY A 121 -10.18 13.98 1.51
N ASP A 122 -10.01 14.49 2.72
CA ASP A 122 -9.63 15.89 2.97
C ASP A 122 -8.24 16.23 2.39
N ALA A 123 -7.25 15.38 2.61
CA ALA A 123 -5.90 15.56 2.09
C ALA A 123 -5.88 15.47 0.56
N LEU A 124 -6.63 14.51 0.00
CA LEU A 124 -6.79 14.35 -1.44
C LEU A 124 -7.43 15.59 -2.07
N MET A 125 -8.49 16.12 -1.47
CA MET A 125 -9.18 17.32 -1.95
C MET A 125 -8.30 18.57 -1.86
N ALA A 126 -7.52 18.73 -0.78
CA ALA A 126 -6.56 19.82 -0.66
C ALA A 126 -5.49 19.76 -1.75
N GLY A 127 -4.92 18.57 -2.00
CA GLY A 127 -3.97 18.34 -3.10
C GLY A 127 -4.56 18.63 -4.47
N LEU A 128 -5.80 18.20 -4.70
CA LEU A 128 -6.50 18.41 -5.98
C LEU A 128 -6.77 19.91 -6.24
N ARG A 129 -7.18 20.66 -5.21
CA ARG A 129 -7.34 22.12 -5.30
C ARG A 129 -6.01 22.82 -5.61
N ALA A 130 -4.93 22.44 -4.93
CA ALA A 130 -3.61 22.99 -5.22
C ALA A 130 -3.18 22.72 -6.65
N LEU A 131 -3.41 21.50 -7.15
CA LEU A 131 -3.15 21.11 -8.54
C LEU A 131 -3.93 21.98 -9.54
N GLN A 132 -5.22 22.22 -9.28
CA GLN A 132 -6.09 23.03 -10.14
C GLN A 132 -5.68 24.50 -10.15
N ASP A 133 -5.29 25.05 -8.98
CA ASP A 133 -4.99 26.48 -8.83
C ASP A 133 -3.59 26.85 -9.33
N ARG A 134 -2.60 25.98 -9.13
CA ARG A 134 -1.17 26.29 -9.33
C ARG A 134 -0.43 25.28 -10.17
N GLY A 135 -1.03 24.16 -10.51
CA GLY A 135 -0.36 23.01 -11.08
C GLY A 135 0.42 22.21 -10.04
N GLN A 136 0.98 21.09 -10.47
CA GLN A 136 1.79 20.23 -9.62
C GLN A 136 2.97 19.69 -10.42
N PHE A 137 4.16 19.78 -9.83
CA PHE A 137 5.34 19.09 -10.35
C PHE A 137 5.55 17.81 -9.57
N THR A 138 5.69 16.72 -10.29
CA THR A 138 5.95 15.39 -9.71
C THR A 138 7.23 14.82 -10.29
N THR A 139 7.91 14.01 -9.49
CA THR A 139 9.10 13.27 -9.91
C THR A 139 9.06 11.86 -9.34
N THR A 140 9.94 11.00 -9.80
CA THR A 140 10.12 9.66 -9.25
C THR A 140 11.22 9.65 -8.20
N LEU A 141 11.16 8.70 -7.26
CA LEU A 141 12.25 8.53 -6.28
C LEU A 141 13.59 8.18 -6.94
N ALA A 142 13.56 7.50 -8.09
CA ALA A 142 14.76 7.21 -8.88
C ALA A 142 15.38 8.50 -9.44
N GLU A 143 14.57 9.43 -9.90
CA GLU A 143 15.03 10.73 -10.38
C GLU A 143 15.55 11.60 -9.23
N VAL A 144 14.86 11.61 -8.08
CA VAL A 144 15.38 12.26 -6.86
C VAL A 144 16.76 11.71 -6.51
N ARG A 145 16.91 10.38 -6.48
CA ARG A 145 18.18 9.72 -6.15
C ARG A 145 19.34 10.09 -7.08
N THR A 146 19.06 10.29 -8.36
CA THR A 146 20.09 10.47 -9.39
C THR A 146 20.36 11.93 -9.75
N ARG A 147 19.45 12.85 -9.44
CA ARG A 147 19.52 14.24 -9.92
C ARG A 147 19.40 15.29 -8.84
N ALA A 148 18.77 14.96 -7.69
CA ALA A 148 18.61 15.95 -6.61
C ALA A 148 19.90 16.06 -5.80
N ASP A 149 20.42 17.25 -5.68
CA ASP A 149 21.52 17.62 -4.78
C ASP A 149 21.03 18.10 -3.41
N VAL A 150 19.78 18.54 -3.33
CA VAL A 150 19.11 18.96 -2.10
C VAL A 150 17.71 18.32 -2.01
N ILE A 151 17.41 17.72 -0.87
CA ILE A 151 16.10 17.16 -0.56
C ILE A 151 15.57 17.82 0.70
N VAL A 152 14.38 18.42 0.61
CA VAL A 152 13.69 19.07 1.73
C VAL A 152 12.44 18.28 2.09
N PHE A 153 12.33 17.87 3.35
CA PHE A 153 11.14 17.23 3.89
C PHE A 153 10.34 18.26 4.68
N VAL A 154 9.12 18.54 4.23
CA VAL A 154 8.19 19.42 4.93
C VAL A 154 7.40 18.58 5.95
N GLY A 155 7.38 19.03 7.21
CA GLY A 155 6.75 18.29 8.31
C GLY A 155 7.64 17.20 8.93
N GLY A 156 8.83 16.94 8.40
CA GLY A 156 9.78 15.95 8.88
C GLY A 156 9.92 14.72 7.98
N LEU A 157 10.95 13.90 8.26
CA LEU A 157 11.19 12.67 7.52
C LEU A 157 10.18 11.59 7.95
N PRO A 158 9.34 11.08 7.05
CA PRO A 158 8.23 10.18 7.40
C PRO A 158 8.70 8.73 7.62
N VAL A 159 9.69 8.51 8.49
CA VAL A 159 10.29 7.19 8.72
C VAL A 159 9.32 6.17 9.30
N ASP A 160 8.33 6.61 10.08
CA ASP A 160 7.31 5.72 10.65
C ASP A 160 6.30 5.25 9.60
N VAL A 161 5.99 6.11 8.64
CA VAL A 161 5.04 5.81 7.54
C VAL A 161 5.75 5.14 6.37
N ALA A 162 6.96 5.58 6.04
CA ALA A 162 7.75 5.12 4.89
C ALA A 162 9.21 4.87 5.29
N PRO A 163 9.51 3.76 6.02
CA PRO A 163 10.83 3.53 6.62
C PRO A 163 12.01 3.57 5.64
N LEU A 164 11.79 3.17 4.40
CA LEU A 164 12.85 3.11 3.38
C LEU A 164 12.95 4.39 2.53
N ILE A 165 12.25 5.47 2.87
CA ILE A 165 12.24 6.69 2.04
C ILE A 165 13.65 7.28 1.85
N GLY A 166 14.44 7.35 2.91
CA GLY A 166 15.82 7.84 2.85
C GLY A 166 16.68 7.00 1.89
N GLN A 167 16.61 5.68 2.02
CA GLN A 167 17.32 4.75 1.14
C GLN A 167 16.86 4.88 -0.33
N ARG A 168 15.56 4.98 -0.55
CA ARG A 168 14.98 5.12 -1.91
C ARG A 168 15.36 6.45 -2.57
N CYS A 169 15.50 7.50 -1.79
CA CYS A 169 15.99 8.80 -2.25
C CYS A 169 17.52 8.88 -2.36
N GLY A 170 18.25 7.85 -1.93
CA GLY A 170 19.71 7.82 -1.97
C GLY A 170 20.38 8.68 -0.88
N ILE A 171 19.67 9.01 0.20
CA ILE A 171 20.24 9.78 1.30
C ILE A 171 21.32 8.95 2.00
N GLY A 172 22.55 9.51 2.05
CA GLY A 172 23.70 8.82 2.62
C GLY A 172 24.36 7.77 1.72
N ASP A 173 23.88 7.60 0.48
CA ASP A 173 24.55 6.76 -0.52
C ASP A 173 25.74 7.54 -1.12
N PRO A 174 27.00 7.05 -1.01
CA PRO A 174 28.15 7.74 -1.59
C PRO A 174 28.11 7.84 -3.13
N ARG A 175 27.23 7.08 -3.78
CA ARG A 175 26.98 7.15 -5.23
C ARG A 175 25.82 8.08 -5.59
N GLY A 176 25.08 8.59 -4.59
CA GLY A 176 23.98 9.53 -4.79
C GLY A 176 24.51 10.95 -4.92
N THR A 177 23.79 11.79 -5.65
CA THR A 177 24.11 13.23 -5.78
C THR A 177 23.64 14.05 -4.59
N ALA A 178 22.71 13.50 -3.79
CA ALA A 178 22.14 14.19 -2.64
C ALA A 178 23.16 14.31 -1.47
N ALA A 179 23.51 15.54 -1.13
CA ALA A 179 24.25 15.83 0.10
C ALA A 179 23.42 15.40 1.33
N PRO A 180 24.06 14.99 2.45
CA PRO A 180 23.34 14.61 3.65
C PRO A 180 22.45 15.78 4.11
N CYS A 181 21.15 15.52 4.18
CA CYS A 181 20.13 16.50 4.57
C CYS A 181 20.44 17.04 5.98
N ARG A 182 20.76 18.34 6.09
CA ARG A 182 20.67 19.03 7.37
C ARG A 182 19.20 19.11 7.75
N ARG A 183 18.84 18.62 8.93
CA ARG A 183 17.49 18.79 9.47
C ARG A 183 17.11 20.27 9.37
N ALA A 184 16.14 20.60 8.54
CA ALA A 184 15.46 21.88 8.67
C ALA A 184 14.77 21.87 10.04
N ARG A 185 15.17 22.77 10.94
CA ARG A 185 14.43 23.01 12.18
C ARG A 185 13.02 23.44 11.76
N ALA A 186 12.02 22.82 12.33
CA ALA A 186 10.66 23.33 12.23
C ALA A 186 10.68 24.78 12.73
N ALA A 187 10.35 25.72 11.87
CA ALA A 187 10.05 27.08 12.27
C ALA A 187 8.68 27.05 12.94
N GLY A 188 8.66 27.11 14.28
CA GLY A 188 7.41 27.13 15.02
C GLY A 188 7.61 26.71 16.48
N GLU A 189 8.23 27.51 17.29
CA GLU A 189 7.86 27.81 18.67
C GLU A 189 7.62 29.32 18.79
#